data_1c1249fb98e0045f159454487bead6da
#
_entry.id   1c1249fb98e0045f159454487bead6da
#
_cell.length_a   1.000
_cell.length_b   1.000
_cell.length_c   1.000
_cell.angle_alpha   90.00
_cell.angle_beta   90.00
_cell.angle_gamma   90.00
#
_symmetry.space_group_name_H-M   'P 1'
#
loop_
_entity.id
_entity.type
_entity.pdbx_description
1 polymer ?
#
loop_
_entity_poly.entity_id
_entity_poly.type
_entity_poly.pdbx_seq_one_letter_code
_entity_poly.pdbx_strand_id
1 'polypeptide(L)'
;TVLLHEAVDALLGGAVSAANGTYVDGTFGRGGHSRLILSRLSPQGRLIAFDKDPLAIAEAGRIEDARFSIRHEGFRHMGELPAASVDGILMDLGVSSPQIDQADRGFSFRFEGPLDMRMDTTRGMSVAQWLAEAEVQQITDVIRDYGEERMAYPIAKAIVAHREAHGPLQTTTELSNLVGKIVKSRDGQNPATRTFQALRIAVNHELDALEE
;
A
#
# COMPACT_ATOMS: atom_id res chain seq x y z
N THR A 1 4.51 12.20 4.93
CA THR A 1 4.68 11.39 6.16
C THR A 1 3.66 11.88 7.18
N VAL A 2 2.82 11.00 7.67
CA VAL A 2 1.77 11.32 8.64
C VAL A 2 2.34 11.18 10.07
N LEU A 3 1.99 12.14 10.96
CA LEU A 3 2.38 12.11 12.38
C LEU A 3 3.87 11.80 12.62
N LEU A 4 4.75 12.38 11.80
CA LEU A 4 6.18 12.04 11.74
C LEU A 4 6.88 12.09 13.12
N HIS A 5 6.70 13.19 13.83
CA HIS A 5 7.36 13.38 15.13
C HIS A 5 6.67 12.56 16.22
N GLU A 6 5.35 12.59 16.25
CA GLU A 6 4.53 11.89 17.24
C GLU A 6 4.75 10.38 17.21
N ALA A 7 4.80 9.79 16.00
CA ALA A 7 5.04 8.36 15.83
C ALA A 7 6.44 7.95 16.29
N VAL A 8 7.48 8.74 15.94
CA VAL A 8 8.85 8.45 16.34
C VAL A 8 9.06 8.74 17.84
N ASP A 9 8.41 9.77 18.40
CA ASP A 9 8.42 10.03 19.84
C ASP A 9 7.81 8.87 20.62
N ALA A 10 6.69 8.33 20.16
CA ALA A 10 6.04 7.17 20.76
C ALA A 10 6.91 5.92 20.64
N LEU A 11 7.52 5.67 19.48
CA LEU A 11 8.36 4.52 19.22
C LEU A 11 9.59 4.49 20.16
N LEU A 12 10.28 5.61 20.30
CA LEU A 12 11.52 5.70 21.08
C LEU A 12 11.29 5.93 22.59
N GLY A 13 10.04 6.21 23.02
CA GLY A 13 9.62 6.25 24.42
C GLY A 13 10.39 7.19 25.35
N GLY A 14 11.21 8.09 24.83
CA GLY A 14 11.93 9.13 25.60
C GLY A 14 13.02 8.63 26.55
N ALA A 15 13.26 7.33 26.66
CA ALA A 15 14.33 6.79 27.49
C ALA A 15 15.68 6.87 26.76
N VAL A 16 16.74 7.27 27.45
CA VAL A 16 18.11 7.34 26.89
C VAL A 16 18.58 5.97 26.38
N SER A 17 18.16 4.88 27.02
CA SER A 17 18.46 3.51 26.62
C SER A 17 17.82 3.12 25.29
N ALA A 18 16.68 3.72 24.94
CA ALA A 18 15.99 3.46 23.68
C ALA A 18 16.83 3.84 22.45
N ALA A 19 17.71 4.81 22.56
CA ALA A 19 18.61 5.19 21.47
C ALA A 19 19.56 4.04 21.03
N ASN A 20 19.81 3.05 21.88
CA ASN A 20 20.68 1.89 21.59
C ASN A 20 19.90 0.70 21.01
N GLY A 21 18.58 0.79 20.95
CA GLY A 21 17.70 -0.31 20.53
C GLY A 21 17.76 -0.64 19.05
N THR A 22 17.13 -1.75 18.72
CA THR A 22 16.88 -2.19 17.33
C THR A 22 15.41 -1.94 16.99
N TYR A 23 15.17 -1.18 15.95
CA TYR A 23 13.83 -0.80 15.53
C TYR A 23 13.53 -1.27 14.12
N VAL A 24 12.24 -1.42 13.84
CA VAL A 24 11.74 -1.77 12.51
C VAL A 24 10.83 -0.66 11.99
N ASP A 25 11.07 -0.24 10.73
CA ASP A 25 10.13 0.52 9.92
C ASP A 25 9.54 -0.43 8.87
N GLY A 26 8.31 -0.92 9.11
CA GLY A 26 7.64 -1.89 8.23
C GLY A 26 7.14 -1.31 6.90
N THR A 27 7.21 0.02 6.74
CA THR A 27 6.65 0.78 5.62
C THR A 27 7.53 1.97 5.28
N PHE A 28 8.72 1.70 4.75
CA PHE A 28 9.76 2.71 4.52
C PHE A 28 9.28 3.89 3.65
N GLY A 29 8.55 3.62 2.55
CA GLY A 29 8.03 4.62 1.63
C GLY A 29 9.12 5.53 1.05
N ARG A 30 9.21 6.78 1.53
CA ARG A 30 10.25 7.75 1.15
C ARG A 30 11.26 8.00 2.30
N GLY A 31 11.21 7.19 3.33
CA GLY A 31 12.18 7.20 4.43
C GLY A 31 12.02 8.37 5.40
N GLY A 32 10.86 9.00 5.48
CA GLY A 32 10.64 10.12 6.41
C GLY A 32 10.79 9.68 7.86
N HIS A 33 10.04 8.65 8.29
CA HIS A 33 10.16 8.08 9.62
C HIS A 33 11.54 7.47 9.85
N SER A 34 12.06 6.67 8.92
CA SER A 34 13.36 6.04 9.00
C SER A 34 14.50 7.07 9.24
N ARG A 35 14.53 8.17 8.48
CA ARG A 35 15.55 9.22 8.64
C ARG A 35 15.46 9.90 10.02
N LEU A 36 14.25 10.14 10.52
CA LEU A 36 14.06 10.74 11.85
C LEU A 36 14.46 9.75 12.95
N ILE A 37 14.10 8.45 12.83
CA ILE A 37 14.57 7.42 13.77
C ILE A 37 16.10 7.39 13.81
N LEU A 38 16.77 7.29 12.66
CA LEU A 38 18.23 7.25 12.56
C LEU A 38 18.90 8.48 13.19
N SER A 39 18.29 9.66 13.05
CA SER A 39 18.82 10.90 13.65
C SER A 39 18.80 10.89 15.19
N ARG A 40 17.98 10.03 15.79
CA ARG A 40 17.82 9.90 17.25
C ARG A 40 18.49 8.67 17.84
N LEU A 41 18.89 7.71 17.01
CA LEU A 41 19.62 6.53 17.47
C LEU A 41 21.08 6.87 17.78
N SER A 42 21.62 6.18 18.79
CA SER A 42 23.06 6.19 19.10
C SER A 42 23.85 5.37 18.07
N PRO A 43 25.20 5.39 18.12
CA PRO A 43 26.02 4.52 17.26
C PRO A 43 25.73 3.00 17.41
N GLN A 44 25.17 2.58 18.54
CA GLN A 44 24.83 1.18 18.83
C GLN A 44 23.44 0.81 18.31
N GLY A 45 22.55 1.78 18.11
CA GLY A 45 21.19 1.56 17.62
C GLY A 45 21.18 0.97 16.21
N ARG A 46 20.08 0.31 15.85
CA ARG A 46 19.88 -0.29 14.53
C ARG A 46 18.48 0.00 14.03
N LEU A 47 18.36 0.16 12.71
CA LEU A 47 17.07 0.29 12.02
C LEU A 47 17.02 -0.68 10.85
N ILE A 48 16.01 -1.55 10.87
CA ILE A 48 15.67 -2.47 9.80
C ILE A 48 14.41 -1.95 9.13
N ALA A 49 14.46 -1.65 7.84
CA ALA A 49 13.28 -1.22 7.10
C ALA A 49 12.78 -2.31 6.13
N PHE A 50 11.49 -2.25 5.82
CA PHE A 50 10.83 -3.10 4.83
C PHE A 50 10.03 -2.22 3.88
N ASP A 51 10.04 -2.57 2.60
CA ASP A 51 9.10 -2.02 1.63
C ASP A 51 8.96 -2.97 0.44
N LYS A 52 7.76 -3.02 -0.14
CA LYS A 52 7.45 -3.77 -1.37
C LYS A 52 7.79 -2.98 -2.63
N ASP A 53 7.74 -1.64 -2.56
CA ASP A 53 7.84 -0.78 -3.73
C ASP A 53 9.31 -0.63 -4.18
N PRO A 54 9.66 -1.02 -5.43
CA PRO A 54 11.01 -0.83 -5.95
C PRO A 54 11.50 0.61 -5.89
N LEU A 55 10.58 1.60 -5.98
CA LEU A 55 10.94 3.02 -5.85
C LEU A 55 11.32 3.40 -4.41
N ALA A 56 10.70 2.76 -3.42
CA ALA A 56 11.09 2.91 -2.02
C ALA A 56 12.49 2.31 -1.78
N ILE A 57 12.77 1.14 -2.34
CA ILE A 57 14.09 0.50 -2.26
C ILE A 57 15.17 1.38 -2.90
N ALA A 58 14.90 1.95 -4.07
CA ALA A 58 15.83 2.88 -4.74
C ALA A 58 16.10 4.15 -3.89
N GLU A 59 15.07 4.66 -3.20
CA GLU A 59 15.24 5.80 -2.28
C GLU A 59 16.05 5.42 -1.03
N ALA A 60 15.82 4.23 -0.48
CA ALA A 60 16.57 3.71 0.66
C ALA A 60 18.07 3.55 0.37
N GLY A 61 18.44 3.20 -0.87
CA GLY A 61 19.83 3.12 -1.34
C GLY A 61 20.60 4.45 -1.25
N ARG A 62 19.92 5.58 -0.99
CA ARG A 62 20.55 6.89 -0.76
C ARG A 62 20.89 7.16 0.71
N ILE A 63 20.53 6.24 1.61
CA ILE A 63 20.84 6.39 3.04
C ILE A 63 22.20 5.76 3.31
N GLU A 64 23.21 6.59 3.50
CA GLU A 64 24.57 6.18 3.86
C GLU A 64 24.73 6.16 5.38
N ASP A 65 24.15 5.12 6.03
CA ASP A 65 24.22 4.95 7.48
C ASP A 65 24.42 3.47 7.82
N ALA A 66 25.52 3.12 8.45
CA ALA A 66 25.86 1.73 8.80
C ALA A 66 24.88 1.06 9.78
N ARG A 67 24.03 1.86 10.44
CA ARG A 67 22.97 1.38 11.35
C ARG A 67 21.69 1.00 10.61
N PHE A 68 21.59 1.35 9.33
CA PHE A 68 20.40 1.17 8.50
C PHE A 68 20.54 -0.04 7.60
N SER A 69 19.46 -0.81 7.48
CA SER A 69 19.28 -1.84 6.44
C SER A 69 17.85 -1.82 5.92
N ILE A 70 17.66 -2.23 4.66
CA ILE A 70 16.33 -2.37 4.05
C ILE A 70 16.19 -3.72 3.39
N ARG A 71 14.98 -4.31 3.47
CA ARG A 71 14.58 -5.51 2.74
C ARG A 71 13.52 -5.14 1.70
N HIS A 72 13.69 -5.61 0.47
CA HIS A 72 12.67 -5.50 -0.59
C HIS A 72 11.59 -6.56 -0.39
N GLU A 73 10.85 -6.41 0.70
CA GLU A 73 9.82 -7.34 1.18
C GLU A 73 8.74 -6.57 1.92
N GLY A 74 7.53 -7.15 1.97
CA GLY A 74 6.46 -6.59 2.79
C GLY A 74 6.68 -6.83 4.28
N PHE A 75 6.05 -6.02 5.11
CA PHE A 75 6.16 -6.10 6.58
C PHE A 75 5.77 -7.48 7.18
N ARG A 76 4.99 -8.31 6.48
CA ARG A 76 4.71 -9.70 6.90
C ARG A 76 5.98 -10.52 7.16
N HIS A 77 7.07 -10.22 6.45
CA HIS A 77 8.36 -10.89 6.64
C HIS A 77 9.12 -10.44 7.89
N MET A 78 8.55 -9.52 8.70
CA MET A 78 9.10 -9.18 10.02
C MET A 78 9.10 -10.40 10.97
N GLY A 79 8.15 -11.32 10.79
CA GLY A 79 8.11 -12.59 11.55
C GLY A 79 9.34 -13.49 11.35
N GLU A 80 10.14 -13.26 10.32
CA GLU A 80 11.41 -13.96 10.08
C GLU A 80 12.58 -13.41 10.92
N LEU A 81 12.38 -12.26 11.57
CA LEU A 81 13.39 -11.73 12.49
C LEU A 81 13.47 -12.61 13.72
N PRO A 82 14.66 -12.75 14.33
CA PRO A 82 14.79 -13.55 15.56
C PRO A 82 13.84 -13.07 16.65
N ALA A 83 13.25 -13.99 17.39
CA ALA A 83 12.36 -13.66 18.49
C ALA A 83 13.04 -12.70 19.49
N ALA A 84 12.30 -11.70 19.97
CA ALA A 84 12.77 -10.70 20.92
C ALA A 84 14.04 -9.92 20.46
N SER A 85 14.23 -9.77 19.13
CA SER A 85 15.41 -9.06 18.58
C SER A 85 15.16 -7.58 18.30
N VAL A 86 13.92 -7.09 18.44
CA VAL A 86 13.55 -5.70 18.17
C VAL A 86 12.86 -5.07 19.38
N ASP A 87 13.16 -3.79 19.62
CA ASP A 87 12.63 -3.02 20.74
C ASP A 87 11.35 -2.25 20.37
N GLY A 88 11.09 -2.06 19.09
CA GLY A 88 9.86 -1.42 18.60
C GLY A 88 9.70 -1.51 17.08
N ILE A 89 8.43 -1.44 16.66
CA ILE A 89 8.02 -1.52 15.26
C ILE A 89 7.14 -0.31 14.95
N LEU A 90 7.39 0.34 13.82
CA LEU A 90 6.55 1.39 13.27
C LEU A 90 6.00 0.94 11.91
N MET A 91 4.69 1.15 11.71
CA MET A 91 4.03 0.91 10.42
C MET A 91 3.12 2.11 10.09
N ASP A 92 3.32 2.71 8.91
CA ASP A 92 2.45 3.74 8.32
C ASP A 92 1.69 3.07 7.17
N LEU A 93 0.54 2.47 7.51
CA LEU A 93 -0.20 1.61 6.59
C LEU A 93 -0.97 2.41 5.54
N GLY A 94 -0.94 1.94 4.31
CA GLY A 94 -1.66 2.53 3.19
C GLY A 94 -0.77 2.78 1.98
N VAL A 95 -0.98 3.92 1.31
CA VAL A 95 -0.28 4.29 0.08
C VAL A 95 0.61 5.51 0.29
N SER A 96 1.76 5.51 -0.36
CA SER A 96 2.66 6.66 -0.37
C SER A 96 2.18 7.73 -1.37
N SER A 97 2.51 9.01 -1.10
CA SER A 97 2.17 10.10 -2.04
C SER A 97 2.62 9.84 -3.47
N PRO A 98 3.85 9.36 -3.75
CA PRO A 98 4.26 9.05 -5.13
C PRO A 98 3.38 8.00 -5.82
N GLN A 99 2.86 7.01 -5.09
CA GLN A 99 1.94 6.01 -5.68
C GLN A 99 0.65 6.65 -6.16
N ILE A 100 0.14 7.67 -5.45
CA ILE A 100 -1.07 8.41 -5.84
C ILE A 100 -0.79 9.42 -6.95
N ASP A 101 0.36 10.11 -6.88
CA ASP A 101 0.68 11.23 -7.77
C ASP A 101 1.19 10.79 -9.15
N GLN A 102 1.73 9.57 -9.25
CA GLN A 102 2.21 9.00 -10.51
C GLN A 102 1.09 8.26 -11.24
N ALA A 103 0.65 8.80 -12.37
CA ALA A 103 -0.44 8.24 -13.17
C ALA A 103 -0.16 6.80 -13.65
N ASP A 104 1.08 6.49 -13.99
CA ASP A 104 1.56 5.19 -14.47
C ASP A 104 1.49 4.07 -13.41
N ARG A 105 1.31 4.43 -12.14
CA ARG A 105 1.12 3.47 -11.04
C ARG A 105 -0.34 2.99 -10.91
N GLY A 106 -1.31 3.71 -11.45
CA GLY A 106 -2.71 3.32 -11.48
C GLY A 106 -3.49 3.41 -10.18
N PHE A 107 -2.94 3.99 -9.11
CA PHE A 107 -3.63 4.13 -7.81
C PHE A 107 -4.71 5.22 -7.80
N SER A 108 -4.65 6.17 -8.73
CA SER A 108 -5.54 7.33 -8.76
C SER A 108 -6.38 7.36 -10.04
N PHE A 109 -7.64 7.74 -9.91
CA PHE A 109 -8.54 8.03 -11.02
C PHE A 109 -8.51 9.50 -11.44
N ARG A 110 -7.64 10.32 -10.85
CA ARG A 110 -7.50 11.75 -11.20
C ARG A 110 -6.83 11.94 -12.55
N PHE A 111 -5.97 11.00 -12.92
CA PHE A 111 -5.23 10.97 -14.16
C PHE A 111 -5.47 9.63 -14.84
N GLU A 112 -5.47 9.63 -16.16
CA GLU A 112 -5.49 8.38 -16.91
C GLU A 112 -4.13 7.68 -16.80
N GLY A 113 -4.18 6.40 -16.46
CA GLY A 113 -3.01 5.55 -16.35
C GLY A 113 -3.41 4.09 -16.47
N PRO A 114 -2.43 3.18 -16.57
CA PRO A 114 -2.70 1.74 -16.57
C PRO A 114 -3.40 1.33 -15.27
N LEU A 115 -4.33 0.40 -15.34
CA LEU A 115 -5.05 -0.13 -14.19
C LEU A 115 -4.16 -1.18 -13.47
N ASP A 116 -3.07 -0.71 -12.87
CA ASP A 116 -2.07 -1.58 -12.22
C ASP A 116 -2.32 -1.73 -10.72
N MET A 117 -2.13 -0.69 -9.92
CA MET A 117 -2.26 -0.61 -8.46
C MET A 117 -1.32 -1.52 -7.66
N ARG A 118 -0.36 -2.20 -8.25
CA ARG A 118 0.63 -2.96 -7.49
C ARG A 118 1.59 -2.03 -6.78
N MET A 119 1.86 -2.29 -5.49
CA MET A 119 2.96 -1.67 -4.75
C MET A 119 4.30 -2.22 -5.24
N ASP A 120 4.43 -3.55 -5.34
CA ASP A 120 5.57 -4.22 -5.98
C ASP A 120 5.25 -4.48 -7.46
N THR A 121 5.79 -3.65 -8.34
CA THR A 121 5.58 -3.79 -9.79
C THR A 121 6.35 -4.94 -10.42
N THR A 122 7.23 -5.61 -9.66
CA THR A 122 8.03 -6.74 -10.14
C THR A 122 7.33 -8.09 -9.97
N ARG A 123 6.26 -8.15 -9.17
CA ARG A 123 5.54 -9.38 -8.80
C ARG A 123 4.03 -9.19 -8.81
N GLY A 124 3.32 -10.32 -8.84
CA GLY A 124 1.86 -10.36 -8.72
C GLY A 124 1.13 -9.87 -9.96
N MET A 125 -0.20 -9.92 -9.88
CA MET A 125 -1.09 -9.47 -10.95
C MET A 125 -1.51 -8.02 -10.75
N SER A 126 -1.57 -7.25 -11.83
CA SER A 126 -2.20 -5.93 -11.83
C SER A 126 -3.71 -6.05 -11.63
N VAL A 127 -4.37 -4.95 -11.26
CA VAL A 127 -5.85 -4.91 -11.18
C VAL A 127 -6.47 -5.26 -12.54
N ALA A 128 -5.91 -4.76 -13.66
CA ALA A 128 -6.39 -5.10 -14.99
C ALA A 128 -6.36 -6.62 -15.25
N GLN A 129 -5.25 -7.29 -14.91
CA GLN A 129 -5.11 -8.73 -15.06
C GLN A 129 -6.08 -9.49 -14.16
N TRP A 130 -6.18 -9.08 -12.88
CA TRP A 130 -7.09 -9.72 -11.94
C TRP A 130 -8.55 -9.59 -12.37
N LEU A 131 -9.00 -8.40 -12.80
CA LEU A 131 -10.37 -8.18 -13.28
C LEU A 131 -10.66 -8.89 -14.61
N ALA A 132 -9.62 -9.19 -15.40
CA ALA A 132 -9.78 -9.94 -16.64
C ALA A 132 -10.18 -11.41 -16.38
N GLU A 133 -9.80 -11.99 -15.24
CA GLU A 133 -9.98 -13.40 -14.91
C GLU A 133 -11.03 -13.65 -13.81
N ALA A 134 -11.14 -12.73 -12.85
CA ALA A 134 -11.97 -12.91 -11.65
C ALA A 134 -13.46 -13.06 -11.99
N GLU A 135 -14.12 -13.96 -11.26
CA GLU A 135 -15.56 -14.20 -11.37
C GLU A 135 -16.36 -13.08 -10.68
N VAL A 136 -17.62 -12.89 -11.10
CA VAL A 136 -18.53 -11.87 -10.53
C VAL A 136 -18.56 -11.92 -9.00
N GLN A 137 -18.59 -13.14 -8.43
CA GLN A 137 -18.66 -13.30 -6.98
C GLN A 137 -17.38 -12.82 -6.29
N GLN A 138 -16.21 -13.16 -6.83
CA GLN A 138 -14.91 -12.73 -6.29
C GLN A 138 -14.77 -11.20 -6.32
N ILE A 139 -15.13 -10.57 -7.45
CA ILE A 139 -15.12 -9.11 -7.57
C ILE A 139 -16.10 -8.48 -6.59
N THR A 140 -17.30 -9.07 -6.42
CA THR A 140 -18.30 -8.59 -5.47
C THR A 140 -17.78 -8.63 -4.04
N ASP A 141 -17.20 -9.74 -3.63
CA ASP A 141 -16.70 -9.93 -2.27
C ASP A 141 -15.57 -8.93 -1.96
N VAL A 142 -14.61 -8.77 -2.86
CA VAL A 142 -13.54 -7.79 -2.72
C VAL A 142 -14.09 -6.36 -2.58
N ILE A 143 -14.97 -5.94 -3.47
CA ILE A 143 -15.51 -4.57 -3.45
C ILE A 143 -16.38 -4.32 -2.21
N ARG A 144 -17.14 -5.33 -1.76
CA ARG A 144 -17.96 -5.25 -0.56
C ARG A 144 -17.11 -5.20 0.71
N ASP A 145 -16.19 -6.16 0.86
CA ASP A 145 -15.51 -6.41 2.13
C ASP A 145 -14.35 -5.43 2.37
N TYR A 146 -13.61 -5.08 1.31
CA TYR A 146 -12.47 -4.16 1.43
C TYR A 146 -12.82 -2.71 1.12
N GLY A 147 -13.90 -2.47 0.36
CA GLY A 147 -14.34 -1.12 -0.02
C GLY A 147 -15.57 -0.63 0.74
N GLU A 148 -16.25 -1.51 1.48
CA GLU A 148 -17.55 -1.22 2.10
C GLU A 148 -18.57 -0.63 1.11
N GLU A 149 -18.49 -1.06 -0.16
CA GLU A 149 -19.32 -0.52 -1.24
C GLU A 149 -20.63 -1.33 -1.36
N ARG A 150 -21.74 -0.67 -1.10
CA ARG A 150 -23.07 -1.31 -1.15
C ARG A 150 -23.49 -1.74 -2.54
N MET A 151 -22.94 -1.10 -3.59
CA MET A 151 -23.23 -1.42 -4.99
C MET A 151 -22.22 -2.43 -5.56
N ALA A 152 -21.53 -3.20 -4.72
CA ALA A 152 -20.48 -4.14 -5.11
C ALA A 152 -20.94 -5.13 -6.21
N TYR A 153 -22.09 -5.79 -6.03
CA TYR A 153 -22.61 -6.75 -7.02
C TYR A 153 -22.98 -6.11 -8.37
N PRO A 154 -23.73 -4.99 -8.43
CA PRO A 154 -23.94 -4.27 -9.69
C PRO A 154 -22.63 -3.84 -10.38
N ILE A 155 -21.61 -3.40 -9.62
CA ILE A 155 -20.32 -3.02 -10.17
C ILE A 155 -19.61 -4.26 -10.75
N ALA A 156 -19.54 -5.36 -10.01
CA ALA A 156 -18.92 -6.61 -10.45
C ALA A 156 -19.57 -7.14 -11.74
N LYS A 157 -20.91 -7.17 -11.80
CA LYS A 157 -21.64 -7.55 -13.03
C LYS A 157 -21.30 -6.66 -14.22
N ALA A 158 -21.19 -5.35 -14.00
CA ALA A 158 -20.86 -4.42 -15.07
C ALA A 158 -19.42 -4.59 -15.57
N ILE A 159 -18.47 -4.88 -14.67
CA ILE A 159 -17.08 -5.19 -15.04
C ILE A 159 -17.02 -6.44 -15.91
N VAL A 160 -17.69 -7.53 -15.51
CA VAL A 160 -17.72 -8.78 -16.28
C VAL A 160 -18.42 -8.58 -17.62
N ALA A 161 -19.59 -7.94 -17.65
CA ALA A 161 -20.30 -7.64 -18.89
C ALA A 161 -19.47 -6.76 -19.85
N HIS A 162 -18.72 -5.79 -19.29
CA HIS A 162 -17.81 -4.96 -20.10
C HIS A 162 -16.71 -5.80 -20.75
N ARG A 163 -16.02 -6.65 -19.98
CA ARG A 163 -14.94 -7.48 -20.52
C ARG A 163 -15.42 -8.48 -21.59
N GLU A 164 -16.64 -9.00 -21.46
CA GLU A 164 -17.25 -9.89 -22.46
C GLU A 164 -17.59 -9.18 -23.76
N ALA A 165 -18.02 -7.92 -23.68
CA ALA A 165 -18.46 -7.15 -24.83
C ALA A 165 -17.33 -6.35 -25.51
N HIS A 166 -16.34 -5.87 -24.75
CA HIS A 166 -15.35 -4.90 -25.20
C HIS A 166 -13.89 -5.31 -24.88
N GLY A 167 -13.69 -6.41 -24.17
CA GLY A 167 -12.40 -6.80 -23.65
C GLY A 167 -12.13 -6.26 -22.24
N PRO A 168 -11.00 -6.68 -21.63
CA PRO A 168 -10.66 -6.31 -20.25
C PRO A 168 -10.45 -4.80 -20.09
N LEU A 169 -10.85 -4.26 -18.93
CA LEU A 169 -10.52 -2.89 -18.52
C LEU A 169 -9.00 -2.71 -18.41
N GLN A 170 -8.46 -1.67 -19.02
CA GLN A 170 -7.02 -1.42 -19.06
C GLN A 170 -6.59 -0.16 -18.32
N THR A 171 -7.49 0.82 -18.17
CA THR A 171 -7.14 2.13 -17.63
C THR A 171 -7.97 2.49 -16.39
N THR A 172 -7.40 3.36 -15.56
CA THR A 172 -8.08 3.94 -14.40
C THR A 172 -9.35 4.68 -14.80
N THR A 173 -9.33 5.36 -15.93
CA THR A 173 -10.46 6.13 -16.46
C THR A 173 -11.61 5.21 -16.89
N GLU A 174 -11.32 4.09 -17.56
CA GLU A 174 -12.34 3.11 -17.94
C GLU A 174 -13.08 2.57 -16.73
N LEU A 175 -12.34 2.13 -15.69
CA LEU A 175 -12.93 1.63 -14.45
C LEU A 175 -13.72 2.72 -13.73
N SER A 176 -13.17 3.91 -13.57
CA SER A 176 -13.84 5.02 -12.89
C SER A 176 -15.14 5.43 -13.59
N ASN A 177 -15.14 5.50 -14.91
CA ASN A 177 -16.33 5.82 -15.71
C ASN A 177 -17.39 4.73 -15.61
N LEU A 178 -16.99 3.45 -15.60
CA LEU A 178 -17.92 2.34 -15.43
C LEU A 178 -18.60 2.39 -14.07
N VAL A 179 -17.83 2.57 -12.99
CA VAL A 179 -18.36 2.69 -11.62
C VAL A 179 -19.25 3.92 -11.48
N GLY A 180 -18.86 5.06 -12.05
CA GLY A 180 -19.64 6.30 -12.01
C GLY A 180 -21.03 6.24 -12.66
N LYS A 181 -21.26 5.28 -13.57
CA LYS A 181 -22.60 5.01 -14.15
C LYS A 181 -23.53 4.28 -13.16
N ILE A 182 -22.96 3.61 -12.16
CA ILE A 182 -23.69 2.74 -11.22
C ILE A 182 -23.86 3.42 -9.87
N VAL A 183 -22.77 4.02 -9.35
CA VAL A 183 -22.73 4.66 -8.04
C VAL A 183 -22.94 6.15 -8.20
N LYS A 184 -23.91 6.70 -7.49
CA LYS A 184 -24.12 8.16 -7.41
C LYS A 184 -23.35 8.71 -6.21
N SER A 185 -22.55 9.75 -6.44
CA SER A 185 -21.89 10.47 -5.34
C SER A 185 -22.95 11.03 -4.37
N ARG A 186 -22.81 10.75 -3.07
CA ARG A 186 -23.69 11.26 -2.02
C ARG A 186 -23.01 12.31 -1.16
N ASP A 187 -21.68 12.24 -0.99
CA ASP A 187 -20.93 13.01 0.01
C ASP A 187 -19.79 13.85 -0.63
N GLY A 188 -19.91 14.18 -1.91
CA GLY A 188 -18.85 14.91 -2.63
C GLY A 188 -17.59 14.07 -2.96
N GLN A 189 -17.54 12.81 -2.53
CA GLN A 189 -16.47 11.90 -2.90
C GLN A 189 -16.69 11.33 -4.32
N ASN A 190 -15.61 10.98 -4.98
CA ASN A 190 -15.71 10.31 -6.27
C ASN A 190 -16.36 8.92 -6.10
N PRO A 191 -17.37 8.56 -6.92
CA PRO A 191 -18.05 7.26 -6.83
C PRO A 191 -17.12 6.05 -6.87
N ALA A 192 -15.98 6.15 -7.54
CA ALA A 192 -15.02 5.05 -7.69
C ALA A 192 -14.07 4.87 -6.48
N THR A 193 -14.04 5.81 -5.52
CA THR A 193 -13.06 5.79 -4.42
C THR A 193 -13.03 4.45 -3.68
N ARG A 194 -14.20 3.93 -3.28
CA ARG A 194 -14.29 2.66 -2.54
C ARG A 194 -13.89 1.46 -3.37
N THR A 195 -14.26 1.45 -4.65
CA THR A 195 -13.86 0.38 -5.59
C THR A 195 -12.35 0.37 -5.80
N PHE A 196 -11.72 1.53 -5.99
CA PHE A 196 -10.26 1.64 -6.13
C PHE A 196 -9.54 1.18 -4.87
N GLN A 197 -10.00 1.59 -3.70
CA GLN A 197 -9.47 1.15 -2.41
C GLN A 197 -9.54 -0.38 -2.28
N ALA A 198 -10.70 -0.97 -2.57
CA ALA A 198 -10.91 -2.41 -2.46
C ALA A 198 -9.97 -3.21 -3.37
N LEU A 199 -9.86 -2.81 -4.62
CA LEU A 199 -9.01 -3.48 -5.61
C LEU A 199 -7.52 -3.35 -5.25
N ARG A 200 -7.09 -2.18 -4.78
CA ARG A 200 -5.75 -1.95 -4.26
C ARG A 200 -5.41 -2.91 -3.11
N ILE A 201 -6.29 -2.97 -2.12
CA ILE A 201 -6.11 -3.86 -0.95
C ILE A 201 -5.97 -5.31 -1.41
N ALA A 202 -6.84 -5.75 -2.34
CA ALA A 202 -6.85 -7.12 -2.83
C ALA A 202 -5.56 -7.50 -3.55
N VAL A 203 -5.13 -6.73 -4.56
CA VAL A 203 -3.95 -7.10 -5.38
C VAL A 203 -2.62 -6.97 -4.61
N ASN A 204 -2.61 -6.19 -3.53
CA ASN A 204 -1.43 -6.03 -2.67
C ASN A 204 -1.46 -6.90 -1.41
N HIS A 205 -2.53 -7.68 -1.18
CA HIS A 205 -2.69 -8.53 0.00
C HIS A 205 -2.45 -7.75 1.31
N GLU A 206 -3.02 -6.53 1.39
CA GLU A 206 -2.69 -5.62 2.50
C GLU A 206 -3.21 -6.11 3.84
N LEU A 207 -4.44 -6.69 3.87
CA LEU A 207 -5.04 -7.20 5.11
C LEU A 207 -4.48 -8.56 5.49
N ASP A 208 -4.26 -9.46 4.52
CA ASP A 208 -3.66 -10.77 4.78
C ASP A 208 -2.31 -10.62 5.49
N ALA A 209 -1.52 -9.62 5.08
CA ALA A 209 -0.22 -9.33 5.69
C ALA A 209 -0.29 -8.78 7.12
N LEU A 210 -1.46 -8.37 7.61
CA LEU A 210 -1.65 -7.92 9.00
C LEU A 210 -2.08 -9.06 9.93
N GLU A 211 -2.64 -10.14 9.38
CA GLU A 211 -3.11 -11.30 10.13
C GLU A 211 -1.99 -12.32 10.38
N GLU A 212 -0.92 -12.29 9.60
CA GLU A 212 0.29 -13.13 9.74
C GLU A 212 1.25 -12.56 10.80
#